data_4b910ec403f775af3de6c0a6d8747ec6
#
_entry.id   4b910ec403f775af3de6c0a6d8747ec6
#
_cell.length_a   1.000
_cell.length_b   1.000
_cell.length_c   1.000
_cell.angle_alpha   90.00
_cell.angle_beta   90.00
_cell.angle_gamma   90.00
#
_symmetry.space_group_name_H-M   'P 1'
#
loop_
_entity.id
_entity.type
_entity.pdbx_description
1 polymer ?
#
loop_
_entity_poly.entity_id
_entity_poly.type
_entity_poly.pdbx_seq_one_letter_code
_entity_poly.pdbx_strand_id
1 'polypeptide(L)'
;MSTHRTTVYRHAELARLLHPASVAVIGASTRPGSFGERVLDNLANYTGGVYPVNARYERIGDRICYPSITSVPQPPDCAVITVARDAVEQVVLDCAKAGVGGVIV
;
A
#
# COMPACT_ATOMS: atom_id res chain seq x y z
N MET A 1 15.04 -17.18 19.91
CA MET A 1 15.36 -16.16 19.12
C MET A 1 14.34 -15.09 18.94
N SER A 2 13.25 -15.26 19.42
CA SER A 2 12.21 -14.29 19.32
C SER A 2 12.49 -12.96 20.01
N THR A 3 13.29 -12.94 21.08
CA THR A 3 13.65 -11.68 21.71
C THR A 3 14.37 -10.76 20.77
N HIS A 4 15.18 -11.32 19.92
CA HIS A 4 15.86 -10.57 18.91
C HIS A 4 14.89 -9.85 17.99
N ARG A 5 13.83 -10.54 17.62
CA ARG A 5 12.81 -9.99 16.76
C ARG A 5 12.02 -8.90 17.45
N THR A 6 11.73 -9.04 18.73
CA THR A 6 10.99 -8.03 19.45
C THR A 6 11.77 -6.73 19.61
N THR A 7 13.09 -6.79 19.62
CA THR A 7 13.88 -5.57 19.64
C THR A 7 13.90 -4.86 18.30
N VAL A 8 13.67 -5.59 17.20
CA VAL A 8 13.62 -5.02 15.87
C VAL A 8 12.29 -4.32 15.62
N TYR A 9 11.19 -4.93 16.06
CA TYR A 9 9.86 -4.39 15.83
C TYR A 9 9.37 -3.63 17.05
N ARG A 10 9.44 -2.30 16.97
CA ARG A 10 8.91 -1.46 18.03
C ARG A 10 7.40 -1.54 18.05
N HIS A 11 6.83 -1.28 19.22
CA HIS A 11 5.38 -1.29 19.38
C HIS A 11 4.68 -0.38 18.39
N ALA A 12 5.19 0.82 18.17
CA ALA A 12 4.58 1.76 17.24
C ALA A 12 4.61 1.26 15.80
N GLU A 13 5.71 0.63 15.37
CA GLU A 13 5.81 0.07 14.04
C GLU A 13 4.84 -1.09 13.83
N LEU A 14 4.70 -1.93 14.83
CA LEU A 14 3.78 -3.05 14.78
C LEU A 14 2.34 -2.56 14.73
N ALA A 15 2.01 -1.51 15.49
CA ALA A 15 0.69 -0.92 15.47
C ALA A 15 0.33 -0.38 14.09
N ARG A 16 1.27 0.25 13.39
CA ARG A 16 1.05 0.73 12.02
C ARG A 16 0.70 -0.39 11.06
N LEU A 17 1.27 -1.56 11.24
CA LEU A 17 0.99 -2.70 10.38
C LEU A 17 -0.34 -3.38 10.72
N LEU A 18 -0.67 -3.50 12.00
CA LEU A 18 -1.87 -4.20 12.47
C LEU A 18 -3.13 -3.33 12.38
N HIS A 19 -2.98 -2.02 12.59
CA HIS A 19 -4.10 -1.07 12.56
C HIS A 19 -3.71 0.15 11.73
N PRO A 20 -3.52 -0.02 10.42
CA PRO A 20 -3.04 1.08 9.60
C PRO A 20 -4.06 2.21 9.51
N ALA A 21 -3.59 3.45 9.67
CA ALA A 21 -4.41 4.64 9.44
C ALA A 21 -4.54 4.94 7.95
N SER A 22 -3.63 4.44 7.12
CA SER A 22 -3.68 4.63 5.68
C SER A 22 -3.09 3.42 4.97
N VAL A 23 -3.66 3.12 3.80
CA VAL A 23 -3.27 1.98 2.97
C VAL A 23 -3.10 2.46 1.54
N ALA A 24 -1.97 2.13 0.93
CA ALA A 24 -1.78 2.31 -0.51
C ALA A 24 -2.04 0.99 -1.22
N VAL A 25 -2.68 1.06 -2.38
CA VAL A 25 -2.88 -0.11 -3.24
C VAL A 25 -2.08 0.11 -4.51
N ILE A 26 -0.94 -0.56 -4.62
CA ILE A 26 -0.02 -0.38 -5.74
C ILE A 26 -0.36 -1.41 -6.81
N GLY A 27 -0.70 -0.90 -7.99
CA GLY A 27 -1.31 -1.71 -9.05
C GLY A 27 -2.82 -1.61 -9.05
N ALA A 28 -3.37 -0.58 -8.38
CA ALA A 28 -4.80 -0.32 -8.38
C ALA A 28 -5.35 -0.25 -9.81
N SER A 29 -6.56 -0.75 -10.02
CA SER A 29 -7.10 -0.89 -11.35
C SER A 29 -8.62 -0.80 -11.32
N THR A 30 -9.20 -0.38 -12.44
CA THR A 30 -10.65 -0.46 -12.69
C THR A 30 -11.01 -1.70 -13.51
N ARG A 31 -10.02 -2.47 -13.93
CA ARG A 31 -10.27 -3.65 -14.76
C ARG A 31 -11.01 -4.71 -13.97
N PRO A 32 -12.22 -5.12 -14.41
CA PRO A 32 -13.04 -6.08 -13.66
C PRO A 32 -12.28 -7.40 -13.43
N GLY A 33 -12.36 -7.88 -12.19
CA GLY A 33 -11.74 -9.14 -11.80
C GLY A 33 -10.24 -9.08 -11.55
N SER A 34 -9.60 -7.93 -11.78
CA SER A 34 -8.17 -7.80 -11.46
C SER A 34 -7.96 -7.77 -9.95
N PHE A 35 -6.78 -8.16 -9.52
CA PHE A 35 -6.46 -8.18 -8.10
C PHE A 35 -6.49 -6.78 -7.50
N GLY A 36 -5.95 -5.80 -8.24
CA GLY A 36 -5.98 -4.40 -7.80
C GLY A 36 -7.39 -3.86 -7.62
N GLU A 37 -8.31 -4.22 -8.52
CA GLU A 37 -9.71 -3.82 -8.38
C GLU A 37 -10.35 -4.46 -7.15
N ARG A 38 -10.10 -5.75 -6.93
CA ARG A 38 -10.69 -6.45 -5.79
C ARG A 38 -10.21 -5.91 -4.45
N VAL A 39 -8.94 -5.55 -4.36
CA VAL A 39 -8.39 -4.97 -3.13
C VAL A 39 -9.05 -3.63 -2.85
N LEU A 40 -9.18 -2.77 -3.87
CA LEU A 40 -9.87 -1.49 -3.70
C LEU A 40 -11.33 -1.68 -3.28
N ASP A 41 -12.00 -2.64 -3.87
CA ASP A 41 -13.39 -2.94 -3.54
C ASP A 41 -13.53 -3.38 -2.08
N ASN A 42 -12.62 -4.21 -1.61
CA ASN A 42 -12.61 -4.64 -0.22
C ASN A 42 -12.32 -3.49 0.75
N LEU A 43 -11.68 -2.43 0.27
CA LEU A 43 -11.38 -1.26 1.08
C LEU A 43 -12.42 -0.16 0.94
N ALA A 44 -13.54 -0.42 0.25
CA ALA A 44 -14.55 0.61 -0.02
C ALA A 44 -15.11 1.24 1.25
N ASN A 45 -15.26 0.46 2.31
CA ASN A 45 -15.78 0.93 3.61
C ASN A 45 -14.69 1.19 4.64
N TYR A 46 -13.44 1.19 4.22
CA TYR A 46 -12.33 1.46 5.13
C TYR A 46 -12.37 2.93 5.56
N THR A 47 -12.28 3.20 6.86
CA THR A 47 -12.41 4.55 7.39
C THR A 47 -11.11 5.35 7.33
N GLY A 48 -9.98 4.69 7.13
CA GLY A 48 -8.69 5.36 6.98
C GLY A 48 -8.46 5.86 5.55
N GLY A 49 -7.28 6.41 5.32
CA GLY A 49 -6.89 6.84 3.98
C GLY A 49 -6.61 5.66 3.07
N VAL A 50 -7.11 5.71 1.86
CA VAL A 50 -6.83 4.72 0.83
C VAL A 50 -6.26 5.44 -0.38
N TYR A 51 -5.05 5.06 -0.79
CA TYR A 51 -4.33 5.70 -1.88
C TYR A 51 -4.11 4.71 -3.02
N PRO A 52 -4.93 4.79 -4.08
CA PRO A 52 -4.64 4.00 -5.28
C PRO A 52 -3.36 4.51 -5.97
N VAL A 53 -2.51 3.59 -6.40
CA VAL A 53 -1.25 3.93 -7.08
C VAL A 53 -1.18 3.16 -8.39
N ASN A 54 -1.19 3.88 -9.49
CA ASN A 54 -1.00 3.31 -10.82
C ASN A 54 -0.77 4.47 -11.80
N ALA A 55 0.30 4.39 -12.60
CA ALA A 55 0.63 5.45 -13.55
C ALA A 55 -0.38 5.60 -14.68
N ARG A 56 -1.26 4.63 -14.87
CA ARG A 56 -2.24 4.64 -15.98
C ARG A 56 -3.52 5.41 -15.66
N TYR A 57 -3.77 5.74 -14.40
CA TYR A 57 -5.02 6.37 -13.99
C TYR A 57 -4.74 7.67 -13.27
N GLU A 58 -5.57 8.68 -13.51
CA GLU A 58 -5.55 9.91 -12.71
C GLU A 58 -6.51 9.80 -11.54
N ARG A 59 -7.60 9.05 -11.72
CA ARG A 59 -8.60 8.81 -10.69
C ARG A 59 -9.13 7.40 -10.82
N ILE A 60 -9.53 6.83 -9.69
CA ILE A 60 -10.27 5.57 -9.66
C ILE A 60 -11.47 5.80 -8.74
N GLY A 61 -12.65 5.86 -9.33
CA GLY A 61 -13.85 6.23 -8.61
C GLY A 61 -13.74 7.64 -8.06
N ASP A 62 -13.98 7.82 -6.79
CA ASP A 62 -13.90 9.11 -6.11
C ASP A 62 -12.50 9.44 -5.61
N ARG A 63 -11.56 8.54 -5.77
CA ARG A 63 -10.21 8.70 -5.24
C ARG A 63 -9.23 9.17 -6.31
N ILE A 64 -8.33 10.05 -5.91
CA ILE A 64 -7.21 10.44 -6.76
C ILE A 64 -6.26 9.25 -6.83
N CYS A 65 -5.81 8.91 -8.03
CA CYS A 65 -4.82 7.86 -8.24
C CYS A 65 -3.46 8.49 -8.44
N TYR A 66 -2.47 8.02 -7.71
CA TYR A 66 -1.12 8.58 -7.73
C TYR A 66 -0.24 7.77 -8.67
N PRO A 67 0.63 8.42 -9.46
CA PRO A 67 1.45 7.69 -10.43
C PRO A 67 2.51 6.79 -9.80
N SER A 68 2.94 7.10 -8.57
CA SER A 68 3.93 6.29 -7.85
C SER A 68 3.71 6.44 -6.35
N ILE A 69 4.29 5.51 -5.60
CA ILE A 69 4.19 5.57 -4.13
C ILE A 69 4.87 6.83 -3.58
N THR A 70 5.87 7.35 -4.27
CA THR A 70 6.59 8.55 -3.84
C THR A 70 5.78 9.83 -4.03
N SER A 71 4.72 9.80 -4.83
CA SER A 71 3.86 10.97 -5.07
C SER A 71 2.66 11.02 -4.12
N VAL A 72 2.45 10.02 -3.28
CA VAL A 72 1.40 10.04 -2.25
C VAL A 72 1.74 11.12 -1.23
N PRO A 73 0.74 11.93 -0.77
CA PRO A 73 1.02 13.08 0.09
C PRO A 73 1.74 12.77 1.39
N GLN A 74 1.47 11.60 1.96
CA GLN A 74 2.09 11.15 3.21
C GLN A 74 2.43 9.68 3.10
N PRO A 75 3.51 9.22 3.73
CA PRO A 75 3.85 7.79 3.71
C PRO A 75 2.72 6.96 4.31
N PRO A 76 2.15 6.01 3.55
CA PRO A 76 1.11 5.14 4.11
C PRO A 76 1.66 4.22 5.18
N ASP A 77 0.81 3.79 6.10
CA ASP A 77 1.20 2.80 7.09
C ASP A 77 1.41 1.42 6.48
N CYS A 78 0.63 1.11 5.46
CA CYS A 78 0.70 -0.18 4.79
C CYS A 78 0.54 0.00 3.28
N ALA A 79 1.25 -0.79 2.51
CA ALA A 79 1.07 -0.87 1.05
C ALA A 79 0.74 -2.29 0.66
N VAL A 80 -0.36 -2.46 -0.07
CA VAL A 80 -0.74 -3.75 -0.66
C VAL A 80 -0.25 -3.74 -2.11
N ILE A 81 0.62 -4.68 -2.46
CA ILE A 81 1.27 -4.72 -3.75
C ILE A 81 0.56 -5.74 -4.64
N THR A 82 -0.07 -5.26 -5.71
CA THR A 82 -0.85 -6.08 -6.63
C THR A 82 -0.28 -6.08 -8.04
N VAL A 83 0.96 -5.62 -8.21
CA VAL A 83 1.62 -5.60 -9.52
C VAL A 83 2.13 -6.98 -9.91
N ALA A 84 2.55 -7.12 -11.16
CA ALA A 84 3.11 -8.37 -11.66
C ALA A 84 4.38 -8.73 -10.89
N ARG A 85 4.66 -10.03 -10.80
CA ARG A 85 5.75 -10.57 -9.99
C ARG A 85 7.10 -9.90 -10.27
N ASP A 86 7.40 -9.65 -11.53
CA ASP A 86 8.68 -9.08 -11.93
C ASP A 86 8.85 -7.62 -11.52
N ALA A 87 7.76 -6.94 -11.15
CA ALA A 87 7.81 -5.55 -10.69
C ALA A 87 7.83 -5.44 -9.16
N VAL A 88 7.57 -6.52 -8.43
CA VAL A 88 7.40 -6.46 -6.97
C VAL A 88 8.65 -5.96 -6.26
N GLU A 89 9.82 -6.44 -6.65
CA GLU A 89 11.06 -6.08 -5.98
C GLU A 89 11.31 -4.57 -6.04
N GLN A 90 11.15 -3.98 -7.21
CA GLN A 90 11.34 -2.53 -7.36
C GLN A 90 10.31 -1.76 -6.55
N VAL A 91 9.06 -2.23 -6.53
CA VAL A 91 8.00 -1.57 -5.77
C VAL A 91 8.29 -1.62 -4.28
N VAL A 92 8.79 -2.75 -3.77
CA VAL A 92 9.18 -2.87 -2.36
C VAL A 92 10.28 -1.86 -2.02
N LEU A 93 11.28 -1.71 -2.88
CA LEU A 93 12.34 -0.73 -2.69
C LEU A 93 11.79 0.70 -2.69
N ASP A 94 10.86 0.99 -3.59
CA ASP A 94 10.25 2.31 -3.65
C ASP A 94 9.43 2.61 -2.39
N CYS A 95 8.74 1.61 -1.86
CA CYS A 95 8.00 1.74 -0.60
C CYS A 95 8.95 2.05 0.56
N ALA A 96 10.09 1.37 0.61
CA ALA A 96 11.09 1.63 1.65
C ALA A 96 11.60 3.05 1.58
N LYS A 97 11.87 3.56 0.39
CA LYS A 97 12.32 4.94 0.20
C LYS A 97 11.25 5.95 0.59
N ALA A 98 10.00 5.62 0.36
CA ALA A 98 8.87 6.51 0.66
C ALA A 98 8.51 6.50 2.15
N GLY A 99 9.07 5.62 2.95
CA GLY A 99 8.77 5.55 4.38
C GLY A 99 7.49 4.80 4.71
N VAL A 100 7.06 3.89 3.85
CA VAL A 100 5.90 3.04 4.11
C VAL A 100 6.15 2.15 5.32
N GLY A 101 5.16 2.01 6.20
CA GLY A 101 5.32 1.25 7.45
C GLY A 101 5.46 -0.25 7.27
N GLY A 102 4.78 -0.82 6.28
CA GLY A 102 4.87 -2.25 5.98
C GLY A 102 4.26 -2.55 4.62
N VAL A 103 4.58 -3.71 4.06
CA VAL A 103 4.05 -4.12 2.76
C VAL A 103 3.41 -5.50 2.85
N ILE A 104 2.37 -5.70 2.05
CA ILE A 104 1.70 -6.99 1.86
C ILE A 104 1.78 -7.30 0.37
N VAL A 105 2.28 -8.45 0.06
CA VAL A 105 2.44 -8.89 -1.32
C VAL A 105 1.50 -10.02 -1.65
#